data_cebddb34dbc5b3ee19d129074740de4f
#
_entry.id   cebddb34dbc5b3ee19d129074740de4f
#
_cell.length_a   1.000
_cell.length_b   1.000
_cell.length_c   1.000
_cell.angle_alpha   90.00
_cell.angle_beta   90.00
_cell.angle_gamma   90.00
#
_symmetry.space_group_name_H-M   'P 1'
#
loop_
_entity.id
_entity.type
_entity.pdbx_description
1 polymer ?
#
loop_
_entity_poly.entity_id
_entity_poly.type
_entity_poly.pdbx_seq_one_letter_code
_entity_poly.pdbx_strand_id
1 'polypeptide(L)'
;MGMTVIESGPASIYDPGTAFTIPLMDSGSIFDGYWGFVKTGIWKITENLTEINKELGVKFYLESNIKEVDSSKQSILFSKNNKDTKLNYDHLIFATDPITPSKLIKDFENQNSLDLIGTSGKVTAFFKNPVRWKDANNYSDSFRFIFSVDSLEDFENASQKALKNNGDYFPGFIQIYPEGSAQRNMDNHEDYDKLIFFTKNLSFDKKADNVSDIKDRIISKVIPHIENPEDIVFSKFLTPMDLNETFLFPKGNIDHITLTGNQNYEKRTFSNNKDNFYSYYEYDNIFYCGAGSFPCGSVAGTPGYMCSKQLMRSITKTWR
;
A
#
# COMPACT_ATOMS: atom_id res chain seq x y z
N MET A 1 -2.36 12.38 16.21
CA MET A 1 -3.50 11.47 16.17
C MET A 1 -4.15 11.39 14.78
N GLY A 2 -4.64 12.48 14.18
CA GLY A 2 -5.31 12.42 12.87
C GLY A 2 -4.56 11.71 11.75
N MET A 3 -3.23 11.77 11.73
CA MET A 3 -2.39 11.07 10.76
C MET A 3 -2.45 9.55 10.87
N THR A 4 -2.76 9.04 12.02
CA THR A 4 -2.55 7.64 12.38
C THR A 4 -3.85 6.83 12.39
N VAL A 5 -4.98 7.52 12.32
CA VAL A 5 -6.29 6.92 12.58
C VAL A 5 -6.96 6.34 11.33
N ILE A 6 -6.62 6.82 10.13
CA ILE A 6 -7.34 6.43 8.91
C ILE A 6 -6.32 6.22 7.80
N GLU A 7 -5.70 5.05 7.73
CA GLU A 7 -4.67 4.89 6.70
C GLU A 7 -5.20 4.45 5.34
N SER A 8 -5.93 3.40 5.26
CA SER A 8 -6.26 2.82 3.95
C SER A 8 -7.73 2.75 3.66
N GLY A 9 -8.56 2.66 4.68
CA GLY A 9 -9.99 2.51 4.57
C GLY A 9 -10.76 3.57 5.34
N PRO A 10 -12.06 3.69 5.08
CA PRO A 10 -12.94 4.56 5.83
C PRO A 10 -13.25 3.87 7.16
N ALA A 11 -12.51 4.24 8.19
CA ALA A 11 -12.75 3.78 9.56
C ALA A 11 -13.21 4.93 10.43
N SER A 12 -14.05 4.63 11.42
CA SER A 12 -14.35 5.58 12.47
C SER A 12 -13.15 5.77 13.38
N ILE A 13 -12.87 7.01 13.82
CA ILE A 13 -11.86 7.27 14.85
C ILE A 13 -12.19 6.59 16.19
N TYR A 14 -13.42 6.19 16.37
CA TYR A 14 -13.92 5.49 17.55
C TYR A 14 -13.80 3.97 17.45
N ASP A 15 -13.44 3.44 16.28
CA ASP A 15 -13.27 2.00 16.11
C ASP A 15 -12.01 1.52 16.84
N PRO A 16 -12.09 0.41 17.59
CA PRO A 16 -10.92 -0.15 18.25
C PRO A 16 -9.81 -0.48 17.25
N GLY A 17 -8.59 -0.03 17.55
CA GLY A 17 -7.40 -0.32 16.76
C GLY A 17 -7.06 0.70 15.67
N THR A 18 -7.85 1.74 15.48
CA THR A 18 -7.58 2.77 14.44
C THR A 18 -6.31 3.60 14.70
N ALA A 19 -5.79 3.61 15.93
CA ALA A 19 -4.50 4.22 16.26
C ALA A 19 -3.28 3.31 15.99
N PHE A 20 -3.48 2.18 15.31
CA PHE A 20 -2.45 1.16 15.08
C PHE A 20 -1.25 1.66 14.27
N THR A 21 -1.46 2.59 13.38
CA THR A 21 -0.38 3.16 12.58
C THR A 21 0.69 3.91 13.38
N ILE A 22 0.37 4.40 14.59
CA ILE A 22 1.37 5.03 15.46
C ILE A 22 2.54 4.06 15.75
N PRO A 23 2.31 2.85 16.29
CA PRO A 23 3.38 1.88 16.47
C PRO A 23 4.08 1.47 15.18
N LEU A 24 3.37 1.39 14.05
CA LEU A 24 3.98 1.07 12.77
C LEU A 24 4.96 2.15 12.28
N MET A 25 4.62 3.41 12.49
CA MET A 25 5.47 4.54 12.15
C MET A 25 6.68 4.66 13.07
N ASP A 26 6.51 4.25 14.32
CA ASP A 26 7.50 4.38 15.40
C ASP A 26 8.30 3.09 15.60
N SER A 27 7.85 1.98 15.03
CA SER A 27 8.43 0.65 15.21
C SER A 27 9.76 0.51 14.50
N GLY A 28 10.69 1.25 14.98
CA GLY A 28 12.09 1.01 14.94
C GLY A 28 12.62 0.50 13.61
N SER A 29 12.95 1.35 12.79
CA SER A 29 13.93 1.03 11.81
C SER A 29 15.30 0.94 12.48
N ILE A 30 16.22 0.21 11.86
CA ILE A 30 17.66 0.31 12.12
C ILE A 30 18.18 1.76 12.01
N PHE A 31 17.34 2.70 11.63
CA PHE A 31 17.57 4.14 11.44
C PHE A 31 16.89 4.98 12.53
N ASP A 32 16.67 4.45 13.72
CA ASP A 32 16.09 5.16 14.87
C ASP A 32 14.72 5.80 14.59
N GLY A 33 13.91 5.17 13.72
CA GLY A 33 12.58 5.66 13.36
C GLY A 33 12.55 6.81 12.34
N TYR A 34 13.67 7.18 11.74
CA TYR A 34 13.69 8.22 10.71
C TYR A 34 13.14 7.73 9.38
N TRP A 35 12.33 8.57 8.76
CA TRP A 35 11.85 8.39 7.40
C TRP A 35 12.85 8.97 6.42
N GLY A 36 12.97 8.35 5.26
CA GLY A 36 13.91 8.79 4.24
C GLY A 36 13.37 8.61 2.83
N PHE A 37 14.08 9.22 1.90
CA PHE A 37 13.87 9.01 0.48
C PHE A 37 14.94 8.05 -0.07
N VAL A 38 14.53 7.24 -1.03
CA VAL A 38 15.47 6.35 -1.75
C VAL A 38 15.98 7.10 -2.97
N LYS A 39 17.30 7.19 -3.15
CA LYS A 39 17.90 7.75 -4.35
C LYS A 39 17.37 7.05 -5.59
N THR A 40 16.96 7.80 -6.58
CA THR A 40 16.27 7.42 -7.82
C THR A 40 14.81 6.97 -7.66
N GLY A 41 14.36 6.65 -6.45
CA GLY A 41 12.99 6.27 -6.15
C GLY A 41 12.84 4.94 -5.43
N ILE A 42 11.69 4.72 -4.83
CA ILE A 42 11.41 3.55 -3.98
C ILE A 42 11.48 2.22 -4.75
N TRP A 43 11.26 2.23 -6.08
CA TRP A 43 11.38 1.07 -6.96
C TRP A 43 12.78 0.43 -6.92
N LYS A 44 13.80 1.19 -6.52
CA LYS A 44 15.19 0.71 -6.39
C LYS A 44 15.31 -0.39 -5.34
N ILE A 45 14.47 -0.39 -4.31
CA ILE A 45 14.42 -1.46 -3.31
C ILE A 45 14.05 -2.79 -3.98
N THR A 46 12.99 -2.78 -4.80
CA THR A 46 12.55 -3.99 -5.51
C THR A 46 13.58 -4.46 -6.53
N GLU A 47 14.23 -3.52 -7.23
CA GLU A 47 15.30 -3.85 -8.18
C GLU A 47 16.46 -4.55 -7.48
N ASN A 48 16.98 -3.97 -6.40
CA ASN A 48 18.08 -4.55 -5.63
C ASN A 48 17.72 -5.95 -5.06
N LEU A 49 16.49 -6.10 -4.53
CA LEU A 49 16.03 -7.42 -4.07
C LEU A 49 15.94 -8.42 -5.24
N THR A 50 15.56 -7.98 -6.43
CA THR A 50 15.51 -8.85 -7.60
C THR A 50 16.91 -9.32 -8.00
N GLU A 51 17.90 -8.43 -8.01
CA GLU A 51 19.29 -8.81 -8.33
C GLU A 51 19.85 -9.80 -7.29
N ILE A 52 19.68 -9.55 -5.99
CA ILE A 52 20.08 -10.47 -4.93
C ILE A 52 19.43 -11.85 -5.13
N ASN A 53 18.14 -11.90 -5.43
CA ASN A 53 17.45 -13.17 -5.66
C ASN A 53 18.00 -13.92 -6.89
N LYS A 54 18.34 -13.20 -7.96
CA LYS A 54 19.00 -13.80 -9.14
C LYS A 54 20.35 -14.42 -8.78
N GLU A 55 21.17 -13.70 -8.00
CA GLU A 55 22.47 -14.20 -7.51
C GLU A 55 22.31 -15.47 -6.64
N LEU A 56 21.22 -15.54 -5.87
CA LEU A 56 20.85 -16.72 -5.08
C LEU A 56 20.24 -17.86 -5.90
N GLY A 57 20.11 -17.70 -7.22
CA GLY A 57 19.59 -18.72 -8.12
C GLY A 57 18.06 -18.81 -8.18
N VAL A 58 17.34 -17.82 -7.67
CA VAL A 58 15.88 -17.76 -7.78
C VAL A 58 15.46 -17.60 -9.24
N LYS A 59 14.52 -18.43 -9.69
CA LYS A 59 13.98 -18.38 -11.06
C LYS A 59 12.75 -17.48 -11.10
N PHE A 60 12.76 -16.51 -12.01
CA PHE A 60 11.65 -15.59 -12.26
C PHE A 60 10.87 -16.00 -13.51
N TYR A 61 9.58 -16.22 -13.37
CA TYR A 61 8.66 -16.51 -14.47
C TYR A 61 7.80 -15.26 -14.71
N LEU A 62 8.36 -14.28 -15.42
CA LEU A 62 7.66 -13.05 -15.79
C LEU A 62 6.66 -13.32 -16.92
N GLU A 63 5.65 -12.45 -17.04
CA GLU A 63 4.57 -12.56 -18.05
C GLU A 63 3.84 -13.92 -17.97
N SER A 64 3.73 -14.43 -16.74
CA SER A 64 3.11 -15.73 -16.48
C SER A 64 1.81 -15.55 -15.73
N ASN A 65 0.71 -15.94 -16.35
CA ASN A 65 -0.61 -15.85 -15.74
C ASN A 65 -0.96 -17.19 -15.06
N ILE A 66 -1.09 -17.16 -13.74
CA ILE A 66 -1.52 -18.32 -12.96
C ILE A 66 -3.00 -18.57 -13.23
N LYS A 67 -3.34 -19.78 -13.62
CA LYS A 67 -4.70 -20.21 -13.91
C LYS A 67 -5.35 -20.98 -12.78
N GLU A 68 -4.58 -21.86 -12.15
CA GLU A 68 -5.09 -22.77 -11.12
C GLU A 68 -3.97 -23.21 -10.18
N VAL A 69 -4.31 -23.41 -8.94
CA VAL A 69 -3.50 -24.11 -7.93
C VAL A 69 -4.26 -25.34 -7.48
N ASP A 70 -3.74 -26.52 -7.77
CA ASP A 70 -4.25 -27.81 -7.28
C ASP A 70 -3.52 -28.16 -5.97
N SER A 71 -4.16 -27.88 -4.84
CA SER A 71 -3.58 -28.11 -3.52
C SER A 71 -3.35 -29.60 -3.21
N SER A 72 -4.22 -30.48 -3.74
CA SER A 72 -4.14 -31.92 -3.54
C SER A 72 -2.96 -32.55 -4.30
N LYS A 73 -2.60 -31.99 -5.46
CA LYS A 73 -1.46 -32.43 -6.28
C LYS A 73 -0.21 -31.57 -6.09
N GLN A 74 -0.29 -30.56 -5.22
CA GLN A 74 0.79 -29.60 -4.98
C GLN A 74 1.36 -29.03 -6.27
N SER A 75 0.47 -28.50 -7.15
CA SER A 75 0.87 -28.05 -8.46
C SER A 75 0.18 -26.75 -8.85
N ILE A 76 0.89 -25.96 -9.65
CA ILE A 76 0.43 -24.70 -10.22
C ILE A 76 0.33 -24.88 -11.73
N LEU A 77 -0.79 -24.49 -12.32
CA LEU A 77 -0.95 -24.32 -13.75
C LEU A 77 -0.85 -22.83 -14.09
N PHE A 78 0.08 -22.49 -14.96
CA PHE A 78 0.22 -21.13 -15.48
C PHE A 78 0.42 -21.11 -16.99
N SER A 79 0.07 -19.98 -17.62
CA SER A 79 0.32 -19.76 -19.03
C SER A 79 1.35 -18.66 -19.25
N LYS A 80 2.25 -18.90 -20.18
CA LYS A 80 3.19 -17.93 -20.73
C LYS A 80 3.21 -18.05 -22.24
N ASN A 81 3.04 -16.94 -22.95
CA ASN A 81 2.97 -16.91 -24.43
C ASN A 81 1.96 -17.95 -24.99
N ASN A 82 0.78 -18.00 -24.40
CA ASN A 82 -0.31 -18.94 -24.74
C ASN A 82 0.05 -20.44 -24.58
N LYS A 83 1.15 -20.75 -23.91
CA LYS A 83 1.54 -22.13 -23.60
C LYS A 83 1.33 -22.40 -22.12
N ASP A 84 0.55 -23.43 -21.84
CA ASP A 84 0.30 -23.89 -20.47
C ASP A 84 1.48 -24.70 -19.96
N THR A 85 1.88 -24.41 -18.73
CA THR A 85 2.97 -25.08 -18.04
C THR A 85 2.51 -25.46 -16.63
N LYS A 86 2.84 -26.66 -16.23
CA LYS A 86 2.58 -27.16 -14.87
C LYS A 86 3.88 -27.19 -14.08
N LEU A 87 3.85 -26.70 -12.85
CA LEU A 87 4.95 -26.70 -11.91
C LEU A 87 4.49 -27.33 -10.59
N ASN A 88 5.28 -28.24 -10.03
CA ASN A 88 5.02 -28.78 -8.71
C ASN A 88 5.74 -27.94 -7.65
N TYR A 89 5.21 -27.92 -6.43
CA TYR A 89 5.77 -27.19 -5.30
C TYR A 89 5.71 -28.04 -4.03
N ASP A 90 6.68 -27.86 -3.13
CA ASP A 90 6.62 -28.35 -1.77
C ASP A 90 5.89 -27.35 -0.88
N HIS A 91 6.18 -26.07 -1.06
CA HIS A 91 5.55 -24.96 -0.36
C HIS A 91 5.18 -23.86 -1.37
N LEU A 92 4.02 -23.26 -1.20
CA LEU A 92 3.51 -22.16 -2.01
C LEU A 92 3.28 -20.94 -1.14
N ILE A 93 3.78 -19.79 -1.56
CA ILE A 93 3.56 -18.52 -0.87
C ILE A 93 2.86 -17.55 -1.82
N PHE A 94 1.67 -17.11 -1.46
CA PHE A 94 0.99 -16.02 -2.13
C PHE A 94 1.46 -14.67 -1.55
N ALA A 95 1.96 -13.80 -2.40
CA ALA A 95 2.29 -12.41 -2.09
C ALA A 95 1.42 -11.44 -2.91
N THR A 96 0.25 -11.88 -3.28
CA THR A 96 -0.78 -11.15 -4.03
C THR A 96 -1.68 -10.35 -3.08
N ASP A 97 -2.82 -9.86 -3.59
CA ASP A 97 -3.94 -9.47 -2.73
C ASP A 97 -4.60 -10.72 -2.08
N PRO A 98 -5.35 -10.54 -0.98
CA PRO A 98 -5.90 -11.68 -0.23
C PRO A 98 -7.06 -12.41 -0.91
N ILE A 99 -7.64 -11.83 -1.97
CA ILE A 99 -8.75 -12.44 -2.71
C ILE A 99 -8.22 -13.38 -3.80
N THR A 100 -7.08 -13.06 -4.38
CA THR A 100 -6.50 -13.83 -5.48
C THR A 100 -6.26 -15.30 -5.13
N PRO A 101 -5.74 -15.68 -3.96
CA PRO A 101 -5.57 -17.10 -3.62
C PRO A 101 -6.88 -17.89 -3.65
N SER A 102 -7.96 -17.32 -3.11
CA SER A 102 -9.27 -18.00 -3.07
C SER A 102 -9.87 -18.25 -4.44
N LYS A 103 -9.48 -17.45 -5.44
CA LYS A 103 -9.91 -17.64 -6.84
C LYS A 103 -9.06 -18.64 -7.60
N LEU A 104 -7.81 -18.83 -7.19
CA LEU A 104 -6.84 -19.68 -7.88
C LEU A 104 -6.80 -21.10 -7.32
N ILE A 105 -7.03 -21.26 -6.00
CA ILE A 105 -7.02 -22.60 -5.38
C ILE A 105 -8.29 -23.34 -5.79
N LYS A 106 -8.07 -24.49 -6.42
CA LYS A 106 -9.15 -25.35 -6.88
C LYS A 106 -9.98 -25.84 -5.70
N ASP A 107 -11.30 -25.85 -5.90
CA ASP A 107 -12.29 -26.33 -4.93
C ASP A 107 -12.24 -25.61 -3.55
N PHE A 108 -11.65 -24.41 -3.51
CA PHE A 108 -11.63 -23.59 -2.28
C PHE A 108 -12.92 -22.79 -2.13
N GLU A 109 -13.59 -23.02 -1.03
CA GLU A 109 -14.78 -22.24 -0.64
C GLU A 109 -14.38 -21.10 0.29
N ASN A 110 -14.56 -19.85 -0.16
CA ASN A 110 -14.28 -18.68 0.66
C ASN A 110 -15.35 -18.50 1.72
N GLN A 111 -14.95 -18.57 2.99
CA GLN A 111 -15.87 -18.50 4.13
C GLN A 111 -15.95 -17.11 4.77
N ASN A 112 -15.07 -16.17 4.43
CA ASN A 112 -14.96 -14.89 5.11
C ASN A 112 -15.23 -13.71 4.16
N SER A 113 -16.12 -12.80 4.57
CA SER A 113 -16.24 -11.49 3.95
C SER A 113 -15.13 -10.57 4.47
N LEU A 114 -14.36 -9.98 3.55
CA LEU A 114 -13.33 -9.00 3.87
C LEU A 114 -13.85 -7.58 3.60
N ASP A 115 -13.54 -6.67 4.49
CA ASP A 115 -13.71 -5.25 4.22
C ASP A 115 -12.49 -4.74 3.45
N LEU A 116 -12.73 -4.34 2.20
CA LEU A 116 -11.70 -4.07 1.20
C LEU A 116 -11.63 -2.59 0.79
N ILE A 117 -12.59 -1.74 1.21
CA ILE A 117 -12.72 -0.40 0.64
C ILE A 117 -11.49 0.44 0.97
N GLY A 118 -10.84 0.97 -0.07
CA GLY A 118 -9.77 1.94 0.04
C GLY A 118 -10.28 3.36 -0.20
N THR A 119 -9.67 4.33 0.48
CA THR A 119 -10.02 5.75 0.38
C THR A 119 -8.83 6.64 0.04
N SER A 120 -7.69 6.04 -0.27
CA SER A 120 -6.45 6.77 -0.55
C SER A 120 -6.34 7.20 -1.99
N GLY A 121 -5.71 8.35 -2.21
CA GLY A 121 -5.36 8.83 -3.53
C GLY A 121 -4.04 9.58 -3.55
N LYS A 122 -3.51 9.78 -4.75
CA LYS A 122 -2.20 10.39 -4.96
C LYS A 122 -2.27 11.40 -6.08
N VAL A 123 -1.97 12.67 -5.78
CA VAL A 123 -1.67 13.68 -6.80
C VAL A 123 -0.16 13.83 -6.93
N THR A 124 0.34 13.79 -8.16
CA THR A 124 1.73 14.18 -8.47
C THR A 124 1.68 15.45 -9.27
N ALA A 125 2.32 16.51 -8.78
CA ALA A 125 2.48 17.78 -9.46
C ALA A 125 3.93 17.96 -9.90
N PHE A 126 4.13 18.27 -11.19
CA PHE A 126 5.44 18.49 -11.80
C PHE A 126 5.67 19.99 -12.00
N PHE A 127 6.83 20.45 -11.59
CA PHE A 127 7.25 21.85 -11.67
C PHE A 127 8.44 21.98 -12.63
N LYS A 128 8.44 23.02 -13.45
CA LYS A 128 9.58 23.31 -14.35
C LYS A 128 10.82 23.81 -13.62
N ASN A 129 10.64 24.37 -12.40
CA ASN A 129 11.73 24.85 -11.55
C ASN A 129 11.61 24.25 -10.13
N PRO A 130 12.68 24.25 -9.34
CA PRO A 130 12.62 23.84 -7.94
C PRO A 130 11.52 24.52 -7.16
N VAL A 131 10.75 23.73 -6.41
CA VAL A 131 9.68 24.26 -5.55
C VAL A 131 10.28 25.15 -4.46
N ARG A 132 9.72 26.35 -4.31
CA ARG A 132 10.07 27.27 -3.25
C ARG A 132 8.92 27.36 -2.26
N TRP A 133 9.24 27.06 -0.99
CA TRP A 133 8.27 27.12 0.09
C TRP A 133 8.27 28.49 0.76
N LYS A 134 7.09 29.00 1.13
CA LYS A 134 6.95 30.27 1.84
C LYS A 134 7.43 30.21 3.28
N ASP A 135 7.42 29.06 3.88
CA ASP A 135 7.91 28.80 5.23
C ASP A 135 9.42 28.69 5.31
N ALA A 136 10.14 29.23 4.39
CA ALA A 136 11.58 29.46 4.15
C ALA A 136 12.58 28.92 5.18
N ASN A 137 12.34 27.79 5.78
CA ASN A 137 13.33 27.06 6.55
C ASN A 137 14.14 26.17 5.60
N ASN A 138 15.41 25.94 5.90
CA ASN A 138 16.35 25.15 5.09
C ASN A 138 15.97 23.68 4.87
N TYR A 139 14.70 23.32 5.02
CA TYR A 139 14.16 21.96 4.96
C TYR A 139 13.29 21.76 3.73
N SER A 140 13.84 22.01 2.54
CA SER A 140 13.08 21.89 1.28
C SER A 140 12.58 20.48 1.00
N ASP A 141 13.27 19.48 1.51
CA ASP A 141 12.98 18.03 1.36
C ASP A 141 12.21 17.42 2.54
N SER A 142 11.83 18.22 3.52
CA SER A 142 11.06 17.72 4.67
C SER A 142 9.62 17.38 4.29
N PHE A 143 9.11 16.30 4.85
CA PHE A 143 7.68 16.00 4.81
C PHE A 143 6.86 17.15 5.38
N ARG A 144 5.72 17.39 4.76
CA ARG A 144 4.75 18.37 5.24
C ARG A 144 3.38 17.77 5.34
N PHE A 145 2.60 18.30 6.28
CA PHE A 145 1.19 17.97 6.42
C PHE A 145 0.37 19.24 6.41
N ILE A 146 -0.68 19.25 5.61
CA ILE A 146 -1.71 20.28 5.65
C ILE A 146 -2.94 19.65 6.24
N PHE A 147 -3.37 20.11 7.39
CA PHE A 147 -4.63 19.74 8.01
C PHE A 147 -5.72 20.67 7.49
N SER A 148 -6.80 20.08 7.00
CA SER A 148 -7.98 20.83 6.54
C SER A 148 -9.14 20.70 7.53
N VAL A 149 -8.87 20.22 8.73
CA VAL A 149 -9.82 20.00 9.81
C VAL A 149 -9.26 20.60 11.11
N ASP A 150 -10.14 21.14 11.93
CA ASP A 150 -9.78 21.76 13.20
C ASP A 150 -10.01 20.81 14.39
N SER A 151 -10.73 19.71 14.18
CA SER A 151 -11.08 18.76 15.23
C SER A 151 -11.05 17.31 14.78
N LEU A 152 -11.01 16.37 15.74
CA LEU A 152 -11.16 14.95 15.46
C LEU A 152 -12.57 14.59 14.96
N GLU A 153 -13.58 15.36 15.37
CA GLU A 153 -14.94 15.20 14.89
C GLU A 153 -15.06 15.51 13.39
N ASP A 154 -14.34 16.52 12.91
CA ASP A 154 -14.28 16.83 11.47
C ASP A 154 -13.60 15.71 10.69
N PHE A 155 -12.59 15.06 11.30
CA PHE A 155 -11.98 13.85 10.74
C PHE A 155 -12.98 12.71 10.61
N GLU A 156 -13.75 12.45 11.67
CA GLU A 156 -14.81 11.44 11.67
C GLU A 156 -15.84 11.73 10.58
N ASN A 157 -16.29 12.98 10.48
CA ASN A 157 -17.23 13.40 9.46
C ASN A 157 -16.70 13.19 8.04
N ALA A 158 -15.42 13.45 7.81
CA ALA A 158 -14.78 13.20 6.51
C ALA A 158 -14.75 11.70 6.18
N SER A 159 -14.39 10.87 7.15
CA SER A 159 -14.37 9.41 7.00
C SER A 159 -15.77 8.85 6.75
N GLN A 160 -16.76 9.28 7.49
CA GLN A 160 -18.15 8.85 7.33
C GLN A 160 -18.73 9.26 5.97
N LYS A 161 -18.35 10.42 5.42
CA LYS A 161 -18.72 10.81 4.07
C LYS A 161 -18.11 9.89 3.02
N ALA A 162 -16.86 9.51 3.18
CA ALA A 162 -16.20 8.56 2.28
C ALA A 162 -16.87 7.18 2.32
N LEU A 163 -17.19 6.67 3.52
CA LEU A 163 -17.94 5.42 3.73
C LEU A 163 -19.27 5.40 3.01
N LYS A 164 -20.04 6.48 3.14
CA LYS A 164 -21.38 6.58 2.57
C LYS A 164 -21.40 6.92 1.08
N ASN A 165 -20.23 7.01 0.47
CA ASN A 165 -20.06 7.45 -0.91
C ASN A 165 -20.76 8.80 -1.20
N ASN A 166 -20.77 9.69 -0.24
CA ASN A 166 -21.64 10.85 -0.16
C ASN A 166 -20.94 12.11 -0.68
N GLY A 167 -20.65 12.13 -1.95
CA GLY A 167 -20.48 13.28 -2.83
C GLY A 167 -19.30 14.21 -2.59
N ASP A 168 -19.17 14.86 -1.48
CA ASP A 168 -18.17 15.91 -1.29
C ASP A 168 -16.86 15.34 -0.73
N TYR A 169 -15.81 15.48 -1.52
CA TYR A 169 -14.47 15.16 -1.07
C TYR A 169 -14.01 16.16 -0.01
N PHE A 170 -13.61 15.62 1.13
CA PHE A 170 -13.01 16.36 2.21
C PHE A 170 -11.78 15.64 2.72
N PRO A 171 -10.56 16.12 2.44
CA PRO A 171 -9.34 15.33 2.64
C PRO A 171 -8.99 15.08 4.11
N GLY A 172 -9.47 15.89 5.03
CA GLY A 172 -9.01 15.87 6.42
C GLY A 172 -7.57 16.33 6.56
N PHE A 173 -6.65 15.69 5.85
CA PHE A 173 -5.26 16.13 5.73
C PHE A 173 -4.67 15.75 4.36
N ILE A 174 -3.57 16.41 4.02
CA ILE A 174 -2.74 16.12 2.85
C ILE A 174 -1.31 15.91 3.32
N GLN A 175 -0.75 14.74 3.03
CA GLN A 175 0.67 14.47 3.22
C GLN A 175 1.42 14.93 1.97
N ILE A 176 2.49 15.70 2.13
CA ILE A 176 3.27 16.24 1.04
C ILE A 176 4.68 15.66 1.08
N TYR A 177 5.07 15.03 -0.01
CA TYR A 177 6.39 14.45 -0.22
C TYR A 177 7.13 15.30 -1.26
N PRO A 178 8.15 16.08 -0.87
CA PRO A 178 8.95 16.89 -1.79
C PRO A 178 10.02 16.03 -2.47
N GLU A 179 9.59 15.10 -3.29
CA GLU A 179 10.46 14.08 -3.88
C GLU A 179 11.55 14.68 -4.76
N GLY A 180 11.23 15.69 -5.56
CA GLY A 180 12.24 16.34 -6.41
C GLY A 180 13.35 17.01 -5.60
N SER A 181 13.01 17.72 -4.52
CA SER A 181 14.00 18.31 -3.63
C SER A 181 14.86 17.24 -2.94
N ALA A 182 14.24 16.17 -2.46
CA ALA A 182 14.95 15.07 -1.85
C ALA A 182 15.92 14.38 -2.83
N GLN A 183 15.50 14.19 -4.09
CA GLN A 183 16.39 13.64 -5.13
C GLN A 183 17.57 14.56 -5.42
N ARG A 184 17.37 15.86 -5.55
CA ARG A 184 18.48 16.82 -5.74
C ARG A 184 19.48 16.78 -4.59
N ASN A 185 19.02 16.70 -3.36
CA ASN A 185 19.89 16.59 -2.19
C ASN A 185 20.74 15.29 -2.17
N MET A 186 20.34 14.31 -2.97
CA MET A 186 21.07 13.05 -3.18
C MET A 186 21.85 13.03 -4.51
N ASP A 187 22.12 14.21 -5.10
CA ASP A 187 22.79 14.34 -6.41
C ASP A 187 22.10 13.58 -7.56
N ASN A 188 20.76 13.51 -7.50
CA ASN A 188 19.95 12.93 -8.56
C ASN A 188 19.06 14.02 -9.18
N HIS A 189 19.49 14.54 -10.34
CA HIS A 189 18.82 15.62 -11.05
C HIS A 189 17.83 15.05 -12.06
N GLU A 190 16.59 15.51 -11.96
CA GLU A 190 15.51 15.22 -12.90
C GLU A 190 15.18 16.51 -13.68
N ASP A 191 14.59 16.36 -14.88
CA ASP A 191 14.21 17.50 -15.74
C ASP A 191 13.15 18.40 -15.08
N TYR A 192 12.34 17.81 -14.19
CA TYR A 192 11.27 18.49 -13.48
C TYR A 192 11.40 18.25 -11.99
N ASP A 193 11.05 19.27 -11.21
CA ASP A 193 10.79 19.05 -9.79
C ASP A 193 9.42 18.44 -9.58
N LYS A 194 9.20 17.73 -8.50
CA LYS A 194 7.90 17.12 -8.22
C LYS A 194 7.54 17.12 -6.75
N LEU A 195 6.26 17.40 -6.51
CA LEU A 195 5.60 17.17 -5.24
C LEU A 195 4.59 16.04 -5.39
N ILE A 196 4.55 15.19 -4.38
CA ILE A 196 3.51 14.16 -4.26
C ILE A 196 2.61 14.53 -3.10
N PHE A 197 1.31 14.56 -3.36
CA PHE A 197 0.28 14.77 -2.35
C PHE A 197 -0.45 13.45 -2.15
N PHE A 198 -0.29 12.86 -0.99
CA PHE A 198 -1.07 11.70 -0.58
C PHE A 198 -2.27 12.18 0.23
N THR A 199 -3.44 11.71 -0.12
CA THR A 199 -4.70 12.13 0.49
C THR A 199 -5.60 10.95 0.73
N LYS A 200 -6.57 11.12 1.62
CA LYS A 200 -7.53 10.08 2.05
C LYS A 200 -8.95 10.60 1.98
N ASN A 201 -9.89 9.76 2.43
CA ASN A 201 -11.32 10.04 2.43
C ASN A 201 -11.90 10.27 1.01
N LEU A 202 -11.27 9.64 0.01
CA LEU A 202 -11.83 9.56 -1.33
C LEU A 202 -12.81 8.40 -1.41
N SER A 203 -13.93 8.62 -2.08
CA SER A 203 -14.87 7.55 -2.37
C SER A 203 -14.33 6.62 -3.48
N PHE A 204 -14.51 5.31 -3.31
CA PHE A 204 -14.15 4.33 -4.33
C PHE A 204 -15.06 4.44 -5.58
N ASP A 205 -16.36 4.63 -5.36
CA ASP A 205 -17.35 4.58 -6.44
C ASP A 205 -17.59 5.94 -7.13
N LYS A 206 -16.69 6.92 -6.95
CA LYS A 206 -16.87 8.22 -7.63
C LYS A 206 -16.69 8.08 -9.13
N LYS A 207 -17.74 8.50 -9.85
CA LYS A 207 -17.70 8.66 -11.29
C LYS A 207 -16.65 9.69 -11.70
N ALA A 208 -16.03 9.46 -12.85
CA ALA A 208 -14.95 10.25 -13.41
C ALA A 208 -15.25 11.77 -13.54
N ASP A 209 -16.51 12.16 -13.52
CA ASP A 209 -16.95 13.54 -13.78
C ASP A 209 -16.42 14.58 -12.78
N ASN A 210 -16.00 14.15 -11.57
CA ASN A 210 -15.50 15.06 -10.53
C ASN A 210 -14.00 14.88 -10.22
N VAL A 211 -13.27 14.04 -10.96
CA VAL A 211 -11.87 13.74 -10.67
C VAL A 211 -10.98 14.96 -10.82
N SER A 212 -11.22 15.77 -11.87
CA SER A 212 -10.47 17.02 -12.09
C SER A 212 -10.71 18.01 -10.96
N ASP A 213 -11.97 18.21 -10.57
CA ASP A 213 -12.33 19.14 -9.50
C ASP A 213 -11.72 18.73 -8.16
N ILE A 214 -11.72 17.44 -7.86
CA ILE A 214 -11.08 16.90 -6.64
C ILE A 214 -9.57 17.16 -6.66
N LYS A 215 -8.91 16.87 -7.77
CA LYS A 215 -7.49 17.15 -7.97
C LYS A 215 -7.18 18.63 -7.74
N ASP A 216 -7.96 19.51 -8.35
CA ASP A 216 -7.76 20.95 -8.29
C ASP A 216 -8.03 21.50 -6.87
N ARG A 217 -8.99 20.94 -6.14
CA ARG A 217 -9.21 21.22 -4.71
C ARG A 217 -8.02 20.80 -3.85
N ILE A 218 -7.42 19.61 -4.11
CA ILE A 218 -6.22 19.16 -3.39
C ILE A 218 -5.07 20.14 -3.65
N ILE A 219 -4.80 20.46 -4.90
CA ILE A 219 -3.74 21.38 -5.31
C ILE A 219 -3.97 22.78 -4.69
N SER A 220 -5.19 23.28 -4.70
CA SER A 220 -5.54 24.61 -4.14
C SER A 220 -5.24 24.73 -2.64
N LYS A 221 -5.24 23.62 -1.89
CA LYS A 221 -4.84 23.62 -0.48
C LYS A 221 -3.33 23.73 -0.28
N VAL A 222 -2.55 23.33 -1.27
CA VAL A 222 -1.07 23.34 -1.20
C VAL A 222 -0.49 24.65 -1.75
N ILE A 223 -1.08 25.21 -2.82
CA ILE A 223 -0.63 26.46 -3.46
C ILE A 223 -0.36 27.61 -2.48
N PRO A 224 -1.18 27.89 -1.46
CA PRO A 224 -0.91 28.97 -0.52
C PRO A 224 0.43 28.88 0.21
N HIS A 225 1.04 27.70 0.28
CA HIS A 225 2.30 27.45 0.95
C HIS A 225 3.52 27.50 0.01
N ILE A 226 3.31 27.70 -1.29
CA ILE A 226 4.34 27.71 -2.34
C ILE A 226 4.48 29.12 -2.91
N GLU A 227 5.74 29.55 -3.19
CA GLU A 227 6.05 30.86 -3.78
C GLU A 227 5.87 30.87 -5.31
N ASN A 228 6.10 29.71 -5.97
CA ASN A 228 6.10 29.58 -7.42
C ASN A 228 5.08 28.55 -7.94
N PRO A 229 3.78 28.70 -7.61
CA PRO A 229 2.75 27.77 -8.08
C PRO A 229 2.55 27.80 -9.60
N GLU A 230 2.91 28.90 -10.26
CA GLU A 230 2.86 29.07 -11.71
C GLU A 230 3.85 28.15 -12.44
N ASP A 231 4.79 27.56 -11.74
CA ASP A 231 5.74 26.60 -12.29
C ASP A 231 5.17 25.18 -12.43
N ILE A 232 3.94 24.94 -11.97
CA ILE A 232 3.24 23.66 -12.22
C ILE A 232 2.95 23.53 -13.71
N VAL A 233 3.60 22.59 -14.38
CA VAL A 233 3.44 22.32 -15.81
C VAL A 233 2.47 21.16 -16.09
N PHE A 234 2.36 20.23 -15.14
CA PHE A 234 1.50 19.06 -15.27
C PHE A 234 1.13 18.50 -13.90
N SER A 235 -0.05 17.91 -13.79
CA SER A 235 -0.43 17.16 -12.60
C SER A 235 -1.21 15.90 -12.99
N LYS A 236 -0.95 14.80 -12.29
CA LYS A 236 -1.65 13.53 -12.42
C LYS A 236 -2.30 13.16 -11.10
N PHE A 237 -3.53 12.71 -11.14
CA PHE A 237 -4.25 12.20 -9.98
C PHE A 237 -4.56 10.72 -10.16
N LEU A 238 -4.26 9.92 -9.15
CA LEU A 238 -4.68 8.53 -9.04
C LEU A 238 -5.72 8.43 -7.92
N THR A 239 -6.91 8.03 -8.29
CA THR A 239 -8.04 7.77 -7.38
C THR A 239 -7.99 6.34 -6.84
N PRO A 240 -8.81 5.98 -5.83
CA PRO A 240 -8.94 4.58 -5.43
C PRO A 240 -9.35 3.65 -6.59
N MET A 241 -10.18 4.14 -7.54
CA MET A 241 -10.55 3.38 -8.73
C MET A 241 -9.34 3.14 -9.64
N ASP A 242 -8.51 4.17 -9.89
CA ASP A 242 -7.28 4.03 -10.67
C ASP A 242 -6.30 3.05 -10.01
N LEU A 243 -6.23 3.05 -8.67
CA LEU A 243 -5.41 2.09 -7.93
C LEU A 243 -5.91 0.65 -8.11
N ASN A 244 -7.22 0.45 -8.12
CA ASN A 244 -7.82 -0.85 -8.38
C ASN A 244 -7.58 -1.31 -9.82
N GLU A 245 -7.76 -0.43 -10.80
CA GLU A 245 -7.66 -0.79 -12.22
C GLU A 245 -6.21 -0.97 -12.68
N THR A 246 -5.30 -0.11 -12.19
CA THR A 246 -3.90 -0.10 -12.63
C THR A 246 -3.04 -1.09 -11.85
N PHE A 247 -3.23 -1.15 -10.53
CA PHE A 247 -2.36 -1.93 -9.63
C PHE A 247 -3.07 -3.15 -9.04
N LEU A 248 -4.34 -3.36 -9.37
CA LEU A 248 -5.18 -4.47 -8.88
C LEU A 248 -5.32 -4.48 -7.35
N PHE A 249 -5.20 -3.32 -6.70
CA PHE A 249 -5.46 -3.22 -5.28
C PHE A 249 -6.96 -3.43 -5.01
N PRO A 250 -7.35 -4.36 -4.13
CA PRO A 250 -8.75 -4.67 -3.89
C PRO A 250 -9.53 -3.41 -3.49
N LYS A 251 -10.51 -3.02 -4.29
CA LYS A 251 -11.28 -1.78 -4.14
C LYS A 251 -10.42 -0.53 -3.85
N GLY A 252 -9.24 -0.45 -4.47
CA GLY A 252 -8.31 0.66 -4.32
C GLY A 252 -7.63 0.75 -2.96
N ASN A 253 -7.68 -0.30 -2.14
CA ASN A 253 -7.09 -0.30 -0.81
C ASN A 253 -5.60 -0.64 -0.88
N ILE A 254 -4.75 0.32 -0.50
CA ILE A 254 -3.28 0.17 -0.52
C ILE A 254 -2.77 -0.85 0.50
N ASP A 255 -3.54 -1.13 1.56
CA ASP A 255 -3.24 -2.17 2.54
C ASP A 255 -3.96 -3.49 2.24
N HIS A 256 -4.66 -3.56 1.11
CA HIS A 256 -5.44 -4.68 0.58
C HIS A 256 -6.72 -4.99 1.36
N ILE A 257 -6.72 -4.85 2.67
CA ILE A 257 -7.89 -4.94 3.55
C ILE A 257 -7.83 -3.81 4.58
N THR A 258 -8.99 -3.40 5.10
CA THR A 258 -9.02 -2.32 6.10
C THR A 258 -8.26 -2.70 7.37
N LEU A 259 -7.76 -1.69 8.08
CA LEU A 259 -7.04 -1.84 9.36
C LEU A 259 -7.98 -1.63 10.54
N THR A 260 -9.12 -2.32 10.53
CA THR A 260 -10.16 -2.15 11.56
C THR A 260 -10.75 -3.48 12.01
N GLY A 261 -11.31 -3.50 13.21
CA GLY A 261 -12.10 -4.60 13.73
C GLY A 261 -11.37 -5.95 13.68
N ASN A 262 -11.98 -6.90 13.00
CA ASN A 262 -11.45 -8.26 12.85
C ASN A 262 -10.34 -8.41 11.81
N GLN A 263 -9.87 -7.32 11.24
CA GLN A 263 -8.80 -7.31 10.24
C GLN A 263 -7.53 -6.61 10.75
N ASN A 264 -7.42 -6.44 12.05
CA ASN A 264 -6.33 -5.72 12.69
C ASN A 264 -5.55 -6.60 13.68
N TYR A 265 -4.29 -6.25 13.95
CA TYR A 265 -3.38 -6.96 14.85
C TYR A 265 -3.30 -8.46 14.56
N GLU A 266 -3.39 -9.30 15.59
CA GLU A 266 -3.37 -10.76 15.51
C GLU A 266 -4.54 -11.36 14.71
N LYS A 267 -5.58 -10.58 14.44
CA LYS A 267 -6.70 -10.98 13.58
C LYS A 267 -6.44 -10.77 12.10
N ARG A 268 -5.34 -10.08 11.75
CA ARG A 268 -4.91 -9.85 10.37
C ARG A 268 -4.15 -11.07 9.82
N THR A 269 -4.83 -12.20 9.86
CA THR A 269 -4.34 -13.50 9.39
C THR A 269 -5.44 -14.22 8.62
N PHE A 270 -5.04 -15.08 7.72
CA PHE A 270 -5.92 -16.00 6.98
C PHE A 270 -5.79 -17.45 7.49
N SER A 271 -5.01 -17.67 8.53
CA SER A 271 -4.79 -18.99 9.10
C SER A 271 -5.87 -19.35 10.11
N ASN A 272 -6.36 -20.58 10.02
CA ASN A 272 -7.20 -21.20 11.06
C ASN A 272 -6.37 -21.79 12.22
N ASN A 273 -5.03 -21.83 12.06
CA ASN A 273 -4.09 -22.38 13.05
C ASN A 273 -3.23 -21.25 13.65
N LYS A 274 -3.35 -21.04 14.96
CA LYS A 274 -2.59 -20.02 15.69
C LYS A 274 -1.07 -20.25 15.68
N ASP A 275 -0.63 -21.50 15.58
CA ASP A 275 0.79 -21.86 15.54
C ASP A 275 1.42 -21.59 14.16
N ASN A 276 0.59 -21.47 13.14
CA ASN A 276 0.99 -21.24 11.75
C ASN A 276 0.33 -19.96 11.18
N PHE A 277 0.63 -18.84 11.78
CA PHE A 277 -0.02 -17.55 11.54
C PHE A 277 -0.09 -17.12 10.06
N TYR A 278 0.91 -17.45 9.25
CA TYR A 278 0.97 -17.13 7.83
C TYR A 278 0.48 -18.24 6.90
N SER A 279 0.01 -19.38 7.41
CA SER A 279 -0.67 -20.38 6.60
C SER A 279 -1.95 -19.81 6.00
N TYR A 280 -2.32 -20.28 4.83
CA TYR A 280 -3.56 -19.90 4.19
C TYR A 280 -4.66 -20.90 4.58
N TYR A 281 -5.55 -20.49 5.46
CA TYR A 281 -6.61 -21.30 6.07
C TYR A 281 -6.05 -22.59 6.69
N GLU A 282 -6.59 -23.74 6.30
CA GLU A 282 -6.19 -25.06 6.79
C GLU A 282 -4.98 -25.69 6.10
N TYR A 283 -4.41 -25.01 5.10
CA TYR A 283 -3.29 -25.57 4.35
C TYR A 283 -1.98 -25.44 5.13
N ASP A 284 -1.25 -26.57 5.32
CA ASP A 284 0.03 -26.58 5.99
C ASP A 284 1.19 -26.15 5.07
N ASN A 285 0.99 -26.18 3.77
CA ASN A 285 2.02 -25.91 2.75
C ASN A 285 1.69 -24.76 1.82
N ILE A 286 0.58 -24.05 2.07
CA ILE A 286 0.21 -22.81 1.36
C ILE A 286 0.19 -21.65 2.35
N PHE A 287 0.88 -20.57 2.00
CA PHE A 287 1.09 -19.41 2.87
C PHE A 287 0.63 -18.12 2.16
N TYR A 288 0.32 -17.12 2.97
CA TYR A 288 -0.01 -15.78 2.49
C TYR A 288 0.79 -14.72 3.26
N CYS A 289 1.44 -13.78 2.53
CA CYS A 289 2.28 -12.74 3.13
C CYS A 289 2.21 -11.37 2.44
N GLY A 290 1.12 -11.06 1.80
CA GLY A 290 0.92 -9.75 1.16
C GLY A 290 0.64 -8.63 2.17
N ALA A 291 0.37 -7.41 1.66
CA ALA A 291 0.00 -6.25 2.48
C ALA A 291 -1.26 -6.50 3.32
N GLY A 292 -2.13 -7.43 2.90
CA GLY A 292 -3.30 -7.86 3.66
C GLY A 292 -3.02 -8.74 4.88
N SER A 293 -1.76 -9.13 5.17
CA SER A 293 -1.39 -9.87 6.38
C SER A 293 -0.69 -8.97 7.41
N PHE A 294 -0.62 -9.44 8.67
CA PHE A 294 0.07 -8.72 9.74
C PHE A 294 1.58 -8.51 9.42
N PRO A 295 2.18 -7.39 9.80
CA PRO A 295 1.57 -6.22 10.43
C PRO A 295 0.88 -5.26 9.44
N CYS A 296 0.94 -5.46 8.16
CA CYS A 296 0.54 -4.61 7.04
C CYS A 296 1.74 -4.31 6.12
N GLY A 297 1.50 -3.59 5.00
CA GLY A 297 2.51 -3.32 3.99
C GLY A 297 3.65 -2.42 4.45
N SER A 298 3.42 -1.12 4.50
CA SER A 298 4.36 -0.04 4.94
C SER A 298 5.76 -0.05 4.29
N VAL A 299 5.92 -0.67 3.13
CA VAL A 299 7.20 -0.77 2.37
C VAL A 299 8.35 -1.49 3.14
N ALA A 300 8.11 -1.97 4.35
CA ALA A 300 9.11 -2.58 5.21
C ALA A 300 9.43 -4.05 4.87
N GLY A 301 8.59 -4.71 4.05
CA GLY A 301 8.73 -6.14 3.73
C GLY A 301 8.47 -7.08 4.91
N THR A 302 7.96 -6.56 6.03
CA THR A 302 7.77 -7.31 7.28
C THR A 302 6.90 -8.55 7.13
N PRO A 303 5.74 -8.53 6.43
CA PRO A 303 4.94 -9.73 6.25
C PRO A 303 5.71 -10.86 5.55
N GLY A 304 6.45 -10.54 4.50
CA GLY A 304 7.29 -11.52 3.79
C GLY A 304 8.41 -12.09 4.68
N TYR A 305 9.08 -11.22 5.43
CA TYR A 305 10.11 -11.64 6.39
C TYR A 305 9.56 -12.59 7.45
N MET A 306 8.45 -12.23 8.08
CA MET A 306 7.83 -13.04 9.13
C MET A 306 7.31 -14.38 8.60
N CYS A 307 6.68 -14.36 7.43
CA CYS A 307 6.23 -15.57 6.74
C CYS A 307 7.42 -16.51 6.45
N SER A 308 8.51 -15.99 5.89
CA SER A 308 9.70 -16.80 5.61
C SER A 308 10.30 -17.40 6.88
N LYS A 309 10.34 -16.66 8.00
CA LYS A 309 10.80 -17.19 9.30
C LYS A 309 9.90 -18.30 9.82
N GLN A 310 8.59 -18.19 9.67
CA GLN A 310 7.66 -19.25 10.06
C GLN A 310 7.89 -20.51 9.20
N LEU A 311 7.98 -20.37 7.88
CA LEU A 311 8.21 -21.46 6.95
C LEU A 311 9.55 -22.18 7.26
N MET A 312 10.62 -21.43 7.48
CA MET A 312 11.92 -22.02 7.84
C MET A 312 11.86 -22.83 9.13
N ARG A 313 11.09 -22.38 10.13
CA ARG A 313 10.88 -23.14 11.38
C ARG A 313 10.10 -24.44 11.16
N SER A 314 9.11 -24.44 10.29
CA SER A 314 8.35 -25.67 9.96
C SER A 314 9.25 -26.68 9.25
N ILE A 315 10.03 -26.27 8.27
CA ILE A 315 10.98 -27.13 7.55
C ILE A 315 12.01 -27.71 8.51
N THR A 316 12.60 -26.90 9.38
CA THR A 316 13.66 -27.38 10.32
C THR A 316 13.15 -28.30 11.42
N LYS A 317 11.86 -28.19 11.80
CA LYS A 317 11.23 -29.14 12.75
C LYS A 317 11.01 -30.52 12.14
N THR A 318 10.78 -30.59 10.83
CA THR A 318 10.57 -31.86 10.11
C THR A 318 11.87 -32.65 9.91
N TRP A 319 13.04 -32.02 10.11
CA TRP A 319 14.36 -32.65 9.97
C TRP A 319 14.96 -33.07 11.33
N ARG A 320 14.22 -32.96 12.43
CA ARG A 320 14.57 -33.46 13.78
C ARG A 320 13.62 -34.57 14.18
#